data_405b3d5f372a49ecc9c0b334ff8fa7d2
#
_entry.id   405b3d5f372a49ecc9c0b334ff8fa7d2
#
_cell.length_a   1.000
_cell.length_b   1.000
_cell.length_c   1.000
_cell.angle_alpha   90.00
_cell.angle_beta   90.00
_cell.angle_gamma   90.00
#
_symmetry.space_group_name_H-M   'P 1'
#
loop_
_entity.id
_entity.type
_entity.pdbx_description
1 polymer ?
#
loop_
_entity_poly.entity_id
_entity_poly.type
_entity_poly.pdbx_seq_one_letter_code
_entity_poly.pdbx_strand_id
1 'polypeptide(L)'
;MSLLERAHAHAVRLGRDRIGGEELLLAVLDDGVGHALPDALGISRDVLVGQLEKAPSSPAAGSIDGYPVTAEVLGVPRSSGLVELVVGLLAAGGGAARVLGEHGVTEERVREAYARIWAPFLDENAVWGGPGPGTPTRGPADPPAEIEALTSEIAEYRRRKEVAVDAQEYAQAGLIRNKEKEVERRRSVLIREWAATVDPVDLAEAVVSLRAEVAALRRI
;
A
#
# COMPACT_ATOMS: atom_id res chain seq x y z
N MET A 1 7.23 4.44 -5.49
CA MET A 1 6.47 4.50 -6.76
C MET A 1 5.00 4.39 -6.40
N SER A 2 4.18 5.35 -6.80
CA SER A 2 2.74 5.35 -6.54
C SER A 2 2.01 4.26 -7.34
N LEU A 3 0.76 3.98 -7.01
CA LEU A 3 -0.05 3.00 -7.76
C LEU A 3 -0.24 3.46 -9.22
N LEU A 4 -0.49 4.75 -9.44
CA LEU A 4 -0.66 5.31 -10.79
C LEU A 4 0.62 5.25 -11.62
N GLU A 5 1.80 5.50 -11.01
CA GLU A 5 3.08 5.34 -11.70
C GLU A 5 3.31 3.89 -12.15
N ARG A 6 2.96 2.91 -11.32
CA ARG A 6 3.03 1.49 -11.69
C ARG A 6 2.05 1.15 -12.80
N ALA A 7 0.80 1.60 -12.69
CA ALA A 7 -0.21 1.39 -13.72
C ALA A 7 0.20 2.03 -15.07
N HIS A 8 0.80 3.23 -15.03
CA HIS A 8 1.35 3.86 -16.22
C HIS A 8 2.51 3.04 -16.82
N ALA A 9 3.40 2.51 -16.00
CA ALA A 9 4.47 1.63 -16.47
C ALA A 9 3.92 0.38 -17.18
N HIS A 10 2.83 -0.21 -16.68
CA HIS A 10 2.13 -1.29 -17.38
C HIS A 10 1.52 -0.82 -18.71
N ALA A 11 0.86 0.35 -18.77
CA ALA A 11 0.31 0.90 -19.99
C ALA A 11 1.39 1.07 -21.06
N VAL A 12 2.52 1.69 -20.71
CA VAL A 12 3.66 1.87 -21.62
C VAL A 12 4.20 0.51 -22.10
N ARG A 13 4.39 -0.45 -21.20
CA ARG A 13 4.86 -1.80 -21.55
C ARG A 13 3.94 -2.50 -22.54
N LEU A 14 2.63 -2.29 -22.43
CA LEU A 14 1.60 -2.88 -23.29
C LEU A 14 1.35 -2.03 -24.56
N GLY A 15 2.10 -0.95 -24.77
CA GLY A 15 1.93 -0.05 -25.93
C GLY A 15 0.63 0.76 -25.89
N ARG A 16 0.09 1.00 -24.69
CA ARG A 16 -1.13 1.77 -24.48
C ARG A 16 -0.80 3.21 -24.07
N ASP A 17 -1.59 4.15 -24.52
CA ASP A 17 -1.40 5.60 -24.29
C ASP A 17 -2.17 6.11 -23.05
N ARG A 18 -2.84 5.20 -22.32
CA ARG A 18 -3.69 5.54 -21.18
C ARG A 18 -3.71 4.43 -20.14
N ILE A 19 -4.14 4.75 -18.93
CA ILE A 19 -4.34 3.81 -17.85
C ILE A 19 -5.81 3.37 -17.85
N GLY A 20 -6.05 2.09 -18.08
CA GLY A 20 -7.36 1.44 -17.92
C GLY A 20 -7.47 0.69 -16.60
N GLY A 21 -8.63 0.07 -16.38
CA GLY A 21 -8.86 -0.80 -15.23
C GLY A 21 -7.89 -1.97 -15.20
N GLU A 22 -7.45 -2.45 -16.37
CA GLU A 22 -6.50 -3.54 -16.53
C GLU A 22 -5.13 -3.18 -15.97
N GLU A 23 -4.57 -2.03 -16.36
CA GLU A 23 -3.26 -1.56 -15.89
C GLU A 23 -3.30 -1.23 -14.40
N LEU A 24 -4.42 -0.68 -13.92
CA LEU A 24 -4.60 -0.41 -12.51
C LEU A 24 -4.65 -1.70 -11.70
N LEU A 25 -5.35 -2.73 -12.18
CA LEU A 25 -5.39 -4.04 -11.54
C LEU A 25 -4.03 -4.75 -11.59
N LEU A 26 -3.29 -4.68 -12.71
CA LEU A 26 -1.91 -5.19 -12.81
C LEU A 26 -1.01 -4.51 -11.76
N ALA A 27 -1.11 -3.18 -11.61
CA ALA A 27 -0.35 -2.45 -10.59
C ALA A 27 -0.72 -2.84 -9.16
N VAL A 28 -1.99 -3.22 -8.91
CA VAL A 28 -2.43 -3.80 -7.64
C VAL A 28 -1.78 -5.15 -7.41
N LEU A 29 -1.75 -6.03 -8.41
CA LEU A 29 -1.17 -7.37 -8.31
C LEU A 29 0.35 -7.34 -8.09
N ASP A 30 1.02 -6.24 -8.42
CA ASP A 30 2.44 -6.04 -8.14
C ASP A 30 2.70 -5.49 -6.72
N ASP A 31 1.68 -5.14 -5.99
CA ASP A 31 1.80 -4.73 -4.59
C ASP A 31 1.88 -5.97 -3.67
N GLY A 32 2.63 -5.85 -2.55
CA GLY A 32 2.87 -6.99 -1.65
C GLY A 32 1.60 -7.70 -1.18
N VAL A 33 0.55 -6.94 -0.85
CA VAL A 33 -0.76 -7.51 -0.46
C VAL A 33 -1.57 -7.96 -1.67
N GLY A 34 -1.54 -7.17 -2.74
CA GLY A 34 -2.24 -7.50 -4.00
C GLY A 34 -1.68 -8.75 -4.67
N HIS A 35 -0.41 -9.08 -4.43
CA HIS A 35 0.22 -10.29 -4.95
C HIS A 35 -0.46 -11.58 -4.47
N ALA A 36 -0.99 -11.60 -3.25
CA ALA A 36 -1.69 -12.75 -2.67
C ALA A 36 -3.16 -12.85 -3.11
N LEU A 37 -3.71 -11.81 -3.75
CA LEU A 37 -5.14 -11.77 -4.10
C LEU A 37 -5.56 -12.86 -5.09
N PRO A 38 -4.83 -13.15 -6.18
CA PRO A 38 -5.20 -14.23 -7.10
C PRO A 38 -5.29 -15.58 -6.39
N ASP A 39 -4.30 -15.94 -5.57
CA ASP A 39 -4.29 -17.21 -4.83
C ASP A 39 -5.47 -17.29 -3.86
N ALA A 40 -5.77 -16.19 -3.15
CA ALA A 40 -6.92 -16.13 -2.25
C ALA A 40 -8.27 -16.23 -2.99
N LEU A 41 -8.33 -15.84 -4.26
CA LEU A 41 -9.49 -16.02 -5.13
C LEU A 41 -9.54 -17.41 -5.79
N GLY A 42 -8.47 -18.20 -5.67
CA GLY A 42 -8.33 -19.50 -6.33
C GLY A 42 -8.05 -19.37 -7.84
N ILE A 43 -7.40 -18.29 -8.26
CA ILE A 43 -7.08 -17.99 -9.66
C ILE A 43 -5.56 -18.04 -9.82
N SER A 44 -5.06 -18.70 -10.88
CA SER A 44 -3.64 -18.60 -11.19
C SER A 44 -3.28 -17.17 -11.58
N ARG A 45 -2.27 -16.60 -10.90
CA ARG A 45 -1.77 -15.25 -11.18
C ARG A 45 -1.36 -15.07 -12.64
N ASP A 46 -0.66 -16.05 -13.22
CA ASP A 46 -0.18 -15.98 -14.60
C ASP A 46 -1.35 -15.97 -15.61
N VAL A 47 -2.41 -16.73 -15.32
CA VAL A 47 -3.62 -16.73 -16.12
C VAL A 47 -4.31 -15.37 -16.06
N LEU A 48 -4.49 -14.83 -14.85
CA LEU A 48 -5.13 -13.53 -14.64
C LEU A 48 -4.35 -12.41 -15.33
N VAL A 49 -3.04 -12.34 -15.10
CA VAL A 49 -2.15 -11.36 -15.73
C VAL A 49 -2.21 -11.47 -17.26
N GLY A 50 -2.08 -12.69 -17.80
CA GLY A 50 -2.12 -12.91 -19.25
C GLY A 50 -3.46 -12.53 -19.91
N GLN A 51 -4.57 -12.62 -19.18
CA GLN A 51 -5.88 -12.17 -19.66
C GLN A 51 -6.02 -10.65 -19.60
N LEU A 52 -5.54 -10.01 -18.52
CA LEU A 52 -5.54 -8.55 -18.37
C LEU A 52 -4.68 -7.87 -19.44
N GLU A 53 -3.51 -8.44 -19.75
CA GLU A 53 -2.65 -7.92 -20.81
C GLU A 53 -3.28 -7.97 -22.21
N LYS A 54 -4.12 -8.95 -22.46
CA LYS A 54 -4.84 -9.15 -23.74
C LYS A 54 -6.18 -8.41 -23.80
N ALA A 55 -6.69 -7.95 -22.66
CA ALA A 55 -7.97 -7.26 -22.61
C ALA A 55 -7.93 -5.97 -23.44
N PRO A 56 -8.97 -5.67 -24.23
CA PRO A 56 -9.03 -4.42 -25.01
C PRO A 56 -9.17 -3.23 -24.07
N SER A 57 -8.37 -2.19 -24.31
CA SER A 57 -8.46 -0.93 -23.56
C SER A 57 -9.68 -0.12 -23.97
N SER A 58 -10.38 0.43 -23.00
CA SER A 58 -11.43 1.43 -23.22
C SER A 58 -10.83 2.78 -23.66
N PRO A 59 -11.60 3.65 -24.35
CA PRO A 59 -11.12 4.98 -24.74
C PRO A 59 -10.80 5.87 -23.52
N ALA A 60 -9.88 6.81 -23.70
CA ALA A 60 -9.58 7.80 -22.67
C ALA A 60 -10.83 8.68 -22.40
N ALA A 61 -11.08 8.95 -21.11
CA ALA A 61 -12.20 9.77 -20.68
C ALA A 61 -11.78 11.00 -19.85
N GLY A 62 -10.52 11.05 -19.41
CA GLY A 62 -9.99 12.14 -18.61
C GLY A 62 -8.52 11.95 -18.26
N SER A 63 -8.05 12.65 -17.24
CA SER A 63 -6.71 12.50 -16.70
C SER A 63 -6.70 12.55 -15.18
N ILE A 64 -5.76 11.82 -14.56
CA ILE A 64 -5.47 11.84 -13.12
C ILE A 64 -3.97 12.10 -12.97
N ASP A 65 -3.60 13.13 -12.22
CA ASP A 65 -2.21 13.52 -11.97
C ASP A 65 -1.37 13.63 -13.27
N GLY A 66 -2.01 14.08 -14.37
CA GLY A 66 -1.40 14.22 -15.69
C GLY A 66 -1.40 12.95 -16.54
N TYR A 67 -1.82 11.79 -16.01
CA TYR A 67 -1.94 10.55 -16.78
C TYR A 67 -3.31 10.43 -17.46
N PRO A 68 -3.38 10.16 -18.77
CA PRO A 68 -4.64 9.83 -19.43
C PRO A 68 -5.24 8.55 -18.83
N VAL A 69 -6.53 8.58 -18.51
CA VAL A 69 -7.23 7.45 -17.90
C VAL A 69 -8.57 7.16 -18.58
N THR A 70 -9.05 5.93 -18.45
CA THR A 70 -10.39 5.53 -18.92
C THR A 70 -11.50 5.95 -17.94
N ALA A 71 -12.76 5.86 -18.37
CA ALA A 71 -13.91 6.20 -17.54
C ALA A 71 -14.02 5.31 -16.30
N GLU A 72 -13.64 4.03 -16.43
CA GLU A 72 -13.65 3.07 -15.32
C GLU A 72 -12.71 3.54 -14.20
N VAL A 73 -11.50 3.99 -14.54
CA VAL A 73 -10.51 4.48 -13.57
C VAL A 73 -10.96 5.78 -12.90
N LEU A 74 -11.65 6.66 -13.64
CA LEU A 74 -12.22 7.88 -13.07
C LEU A 74 -13.30 7.60 -12.01
N GLY A 75 -14.06 6.52 -12.19
CA GLY A 75 -15.13 6.09 -11.29
C GLY A 75 -14.64 5.40 -10.01
N VAL A 76 -13.37 5.01 -9.93
CA VAL A 76 -12.84 4.31 -8.75
C VAL A 76 -12.54 5.30 -7.61
N PRO A 77 -12.98 5.03 -6.37
CA PRO A 77 -12.68 5.87 -5.21
C PRO A 77 -11.17 5.92 -4.92
N ARG A 78 -10.59 7.13 -4.84
CA ARG A 78 -9.13 7.33 -4.71
C ARG A 78 -8.60 7.22 -3.27
N SER A 79 -9.46 7.39 -2.30
CA SER A 79 -9.12 7.39 -0.86
C SER A 79 -9.33 6.04 -0.20
N SER A 80 -9.64 5.03 -0.96
CA SER A 80 -10.06 3.72 -0.49
C SER A 80 -8.87 2.75 -0.47
N GLY A 81 -8.94 1.76 0.42
CA GLY A 81 -7.96 0.67 0.44
C GLY A 81 -8.01 -0.19 -0.83
N LEU A 82 -7.12 -1.16 -0.91
CA LEU A 82 -6.99 -2.08 -2.06
C LEU A 82 -8.30 -2.84 -2.37
N VAL A 83 -9.08 -3.19 -1.33
CA VAL A 83 -10.39 -3.86 -1.49
C VAL A 83 -11.36 -2.99 -2.26
N GLU A 84 -11.55 -1.77 -1.78
CA GLU A 84 -12.49 -0.81 -2.37
C GLU A 84 -12.09 -0.45 -3.79
N LEU A 85 -10.78 -0.45 -4.09
CA LEU A 85 -10.26 -0.23 -5.43
C LEU A 85 -10.67 -1.38 -6.36
N VAL A 86 -10.44 -2.64 -5.95
CA VAL A 86 -10.83 -3.81 -6.78
C VAL A 86 -12.34 -3.90 -6.90
N VAL A 87 -13.10 -3.65 -5.84
CA VAL A 87 -14.56 -3.58 -5.85
C VAL A 87 -15.04 -2.44 -6.76
N GLY A 88 -14.39 -1.27 -6.70
CA GLY A 88 -14.68 -0.15 -7.59
C GLY A 88 -14.45 -0.48 -9.07
N LEU A 89 -13.39 -1.21 -9.39
CA LEU A 89 -13.13 -1.69 -10.75
C LEU A 89 -14.19 -2.68 -11.22
N LEU A 90 -14.64 -3.58 -10.35
CA LEU A 90 -15.76 -4.51 -10.67
C LEU A 90 -17.05 -3.74 -10.95
N ALA A 91 -17.37 -2.74 -10.14
CA ALA A 91 -18.58 -1.94 -10.29
C ALA A 91 -18.53 -1.00 -11.50
N ALA A 92 -17.36 -0.46 -11.83
CA ALA A 92 -17.17 0.42 -12.99
C ALA A 92 -17.28 -0.30 -14.33
N GLY A 93 -17.15 -1.63 -14.34
CA GLY A 93 -17.17 -2.42 -15.56
C GLY A 93 -15.83 -2.39 -16.32
N GLY A 94 -15.87 -2.55 -17.64
CA GLY A 94 -14.68 -2.53 -18.47
C GLY A 94 -13.94 -3.86 -18.56
N GLY A 95 -12.70 -3.82 -19.04
CA GLY A 95 -11.91 -5.03 -19.30
C GLY A 95 -11.49 -5.76 -18.04
N ALA A 96 -11.07 -5.05 -17.01
CA ALA A 96 -10.70 -5.64 -15.71
C ALA A 96 -11.90 -6.35 -15.06
N ALA A 97 -13.06 -5.70 -15.02
CA ALA A 97 -14.28 -6.29 -14.46
C ALA A 97 -14.71 -7.55 -15.24
N ARG A 98 -14.60 -7.52 -16.57
CA ARG A 98 -14.91 -8.68 -17.42
C ARG A 98 -13.98 -9.85 -17.13
N VAL A 99 -12.66 -9.61 -17.09
CA VAL A 99 -11.67 -10.65 -16.79
C VAL A 99 -11.94 -11.25 -15.41
N LEU A 100 -12.14 -10.43 -14.39
CA LEU A 100 -12.51 -10.91 -13.06
C LEU A 100 -13.82 -11.67 -13.05
N GLY A 101 -14.84 -11.19 -13.80
CA GLY A 101 -16.15 -11.84 -13.94
C GLY A 101 -16.08 -13.21 -14.62
N GLU A 102 -15.20 -13.42 -15.61
CA GLU A 102 -14.95 -14.72 -16.26
C GLU A 102 -14.45 -15.77 -15.25
N HIS A 103 -13.80 -15.34 -14.17
CA HIS A 103 -13.39 -16.19 -13.05
C HIS A 103 -14.42 -16.25 -11.92
N GLY A 104 -15.61 -15.68 -12.12
CA GLY A 104 -16.67 -15.64 -11.11
C GLY A 104 -16.32 -14.79 -9.89
N VAL A 105 -15.44 -13.80 -10.06
CA VAL A 105 -15.06 -12.87 -8.98
C VAL A 105 -16.19 -11.87 -8.79
N THR A 106 -16.74 -11.85 -7.59
CA THR A 106 -17.76 -10.89 -7.14
C THR A 106 -17.19 -10.01 -6.03
N GLU A 107 -17.85 -8.90 -5.72
CA GLU A 107 -17.50 -8.05 -4.60
C GLU A 107 -17.35 -8.84 -3.29
N GLU A 108 -18.30 -9.75 -3.01
CA GLU A 108 -18.30 -10.59 -1.82
C GLU A 108 -17.04 -11.49 -1.79
N ARG A 109 -16.71 -12.15 -2.89
CA ARG A 109 -15.50 -12.98 -2.99
C ARG A 109 -14.22 -12.17 -2.83
N VAL A 110 -14.17 -10.93 -3.32
CA VAL A 110 -13.02 -10.04 -3.09
C VAL A 110 -12.88 -9.74 -1.61
N ARG A 111 -13.97 -9.37 -0.91
CA ARG A 111 -13.96 -9.09 0.52
C ARG A 111 -13.56 -10.31 1.35
N GLU A 112 -14.07 -11.49 1.01
CA GLU A 112 -13.70 -12.75 1.65
C GLU A 112 -12.24 -13.14 1.40
N ALA A 113 -11.74 -12.97 0.17
CA ALA A 113 -10.35 -13.24 -0.17
C ALA A 113 -9.42 -12.32 0.65
N TYR A 114 -9.78 -11.06 0.75
CA TYR A 114 -9.04 -10.10 1.56
C TYR A 114 -9.07 -10.45 3.05
N ALA A 115 -10.24 -10.80 3.58
CA ALA A 115 -10.36 -11.26 4.96
C ALA A 115 -9.45 -12.49 5.22
N ARG A 116 -9.38 -13.43 4.28
CA ARG A 116 -8.46 -14.59 4.36
C ARG A 116 -6.99 -14.21 4.31
N ILE A 117 -6.60 -13.25 3.46
CA ILE A 117 -5.22 -12.74 3.41
C ILE A 117 -4.82 -12.12 4.75
N TRP A 118 -5.76 -11.41 5.39
CA TRP A 118 -5.52 -10.74 6.67
C TRP A 118 -5.79 -11.62 7.89
N ALA A 119 -6.56 -12.72 7.76
CA ALA A 119 -6.87 -13.62 8.87
C ALA A 119 -5.63 -14.09 9.68
N PRO A 120 -4.49 -14.46 9.04
CA PRO A 120 -3.29 -14.81 9.79
C PRO A 120 -2.70 -13.65 10.60
N PHE A 121 -2.98 -12.42 10.21
CA PHE A 121 -2.52 -11.21 10.92
C PHE A 121 -3.53 -10.73 11.97
N LEU A 122 -4.77 -11.23 11.91
CA LEU A 122 -5.85 -10.92 12.84
C LEU A 122 -6.09 -12.06 13.84
N ASP A 123 -5.56 -13.25 13.59
CA ASP A 123 -5.66 -14.39 14.51
C ASP A 123 -4.56 -14.23 15.56
N GLU A 124 -4.96 -13.79 16.76
CA GLU A 124 -4.08 -13.61 17.92
C GLU A 124 -3.30 -14.89 18.29
N ASN A 125 -3.75 -16.06 17.83
CA ASN A 125 -3.11 -17.35 18.08
C ASN A 125 -2.19 -17.84 16.94
N ALA A 126 -2.32 -17.33 15.72
CA ALA A 126 -1.57 -17.83 14.57
C ALA A 126 -0.19 -17.18 14.41
N VAL A 127 0.00 -15.95 14.89
CA VAL A 127 1.25 -15.19 14.74
C VAL A 127 2.30 -15.56 15.80
N TRP A 128 1.91 -16.24 16.88
CA TRP A 128 2.77 -16.46 18.04
C TRP A 128 2.91 -17.94 18.40
N GLY A 129 3.52 -18.71 17.53
CA GLY A 129 4.16 -19.99 17.89
C GLY A 129 5.40 -19.75 18.77
N GLY A 130 5.31 -18.90 19.76
CA GLY A 130 6.30 -18.68 20.81
C GLY A 130 5.96 -19.53 22.04
N PRO A 131 6.93 -19.80 22.93
CA PRO A 131 6.80 -20.75 24.03
C PRO A 131 5.67 -20.36 24.98
N GLY A 132 4.81 -21.32 25.25
CA GLY A 132 3.73 -21.51 26.22
C GLY A 132 3.31 -20.38 27.19
N PRO A 133 2.18 -20.57 27.89
CA PRO A 133 1.44 -19.50 28.55
C PRO A 133 2.21 -18.89 29.73
N GLY A 134 3.11 -17.96 29.40
CA GLY A 134 3.58 -16.94 30.30
C GLY A 134 2.70 -15.73 30.10
N THR A 135 2.08 -15.22 31.13
CA THR A 135 1.39 -13.94 31.19
C THR A 135 2.09 -12.93 30.31
N PRO A 136 1.40 -12.28 29.33
CA PRO A 136 2.00 -11.23 28.55
C PRO A 136 2.46 -10.13 29.52
N THR A 137 3.75 -10.01 29.69
CA THR A 137 4.33 -8.84 30.34
C THR A 137 4.04 -7.70 29.37
N ARG A 138 3.07 -6.86 29.73
CA ARG A 138 2.66 -5.64 29.07
C ARG A 138 3.93 -4.85 28.76
N GLY A 139 4.41 -4.94 27.52
CA GLY A 139 5.54 -4.13 27.05
C GLY A 139 5.09 -2.66 26.99
N PRO A 140 5.99 -1.72 27.18
CA PRO A 140 5.63 -0.31 27.07
C PRO A 140 5.09 -0.02 25.67
N ALA A 141 3.94 0.66 25.60
CA ALA A 141 3.36 1.13 24.34
C ALA A 141 4.25 2.19 23.64
N ASP A 142 5.24 2.71 24.34
CA ASP A 142 6.18 3.70 23.83
C ASP A 142 7.23 3.04 22.93
N PRO A 143 7.50 3.66 21.75
CA PRO A 143 8.53 3.16 20.86
C PRO A 143 9.92 3.21 21.51
N PRO A 144 10.80 2.24 21.24
CA PRO A 144 12.17 2.27 21.72
C PRO A 144 12.89 3.60 21.38
N ALA A 145 13.71 4.10 22.29
CA ALA A 145 14.45 5.34 22.12
C ALA A 145 15.31 5.35 20.84
N GLU A 146 15.72 4.17 20.34
CA GLU A 146 16.45 4.02 19.09
C GLU A 146 15.59 4.43 17.88
N ILE A 147 14.29 4.14 17.86
CA ILE A 147 13.35 4.55 16.80
C ILE A 147 13.20 6.08 16.80
N GLU A 148 13.13 6.69 17.97
CA GLU A 148 13.07 8.15 18.12
C GLU A 148 14.36 8.81 17.65
N ALA A 149 15.51 8.25 18.01
CA ALA A 149 16.82 8.74 17.57
C ALA A 149 16.94 8.71 16.03
N LEU A 150 16.55 7.61 15.39
CA LEU A 150 16.56 7.49 13.92
C LEU A 150 15.54 8.44 13.25
N THR A 151 14.42 8.71 13.90
CA THR A 151 13.43 9.69 13.41
C THR A 151 14.01 11.10 13.42
N SER A 152 14.74 11.46 14.47
CA SER A 152 15.44 12.72 14.59
C SER A 152 16.58 12.86 13.57
N GLU A 153 17.32 11.77 13.33
CA GLU A 153 18.38 11.71 12.33
C GLU A 153 17.84 11.91 10.90
N ILE A 154 16.70 11.29 10.57
CA ILE A 154 16.02 11.50 9.28
C ILE A 154 15.62 12.96 9.11
N ALA A 155 15.07 13.59 10.15
CA ALA A 155 14.70 15.01 10.09
C ALA A 155 15.92 15.92 9.86
N GLU A 156 17.07 15.57 10.43
CA GLU A 156 18.32 16.28 10.21
C GLU A 156 18.83 16.12 8.76
N TYR A 157 18.79 14.89 8.20
CA TYR A 157 19.18 14.69 6.80
C TYR A 157 18.25 15.44 5.83
N ARG A 158 16.95 15.54 6.13
CA ARG A 158 16.00 16.33 5.33
C ARG A 158 16.36 17.79 5.32
N ARG A 159 16.63 18.39 6.48
CA ARG A 159 17.06 19.79 6.57
C ARG A 159 18.36 20.05 5.81
N ARG A 160 19.36 19.17 5.98
CA ARG A 160 20.64 19.32 5.25
C ARG A 160 20.47 19.17 3.74
N LYS A 161 19.59 18.30 3.30
CA LYS A 161 19.27 18.11 1.89
C LYS A 161 18.63 19.39 1.31
N GLU A 162 17.68 20.00 2.01
CA GLU A 162 17.06 21.26 1.61
C GLU A 162 18.11 22.38 1.47
N VAL A 163 18.97 22.55 2.46
CA VAL A 163 20.06 23.53 2.41
C VAL A 163 21.00 23.29 1.22
N ALA A 164 21.35 22.04 0.93
CA ALA A 164 22.21 21.71 -0.22
C ALA A 164 21.50 21.97 -1.56
N VAL A 165 20.19 21.75 -1.64
CA VAL A 165 19.38 22.07 -2.83
C VAL A 165 19.30 23.59 -3.04
N ASP A 166 19.06 24.36 -2.00
CA ASP A 166 19.00 25.83 -2.05
C ASP A 166 20.36 26.44 -2.44
N ALA A 167 21.46 25.79 -2.00
CA ALA A 167 22.83 26.16 -2.41
C ALA A 167 23.20 25.64 -3.82
N GLN A 168 22.30 24.94 -4.52
CA GLN A 168 22.54 24.30 -5.84
C GLN A 168 23.63 23.20 -5.82
N GLU A 169 23.95 22.66 -4.65
CA GLU A 169 24.93 21.59 -4.45
C GLU A 169 24.28 20.20 -4.69
N TYR A 170 23.78 19.95 -5.89
CA TYR A 170 22.97 18.77 -6.21
C TYR A 170 23.69 17.43 -5.97
N ALA A 171 25.01 17.38 -6.18
CA ALA A 171 25.81 16.18 -5.89
C ALA A 171 25.79 15.86 -4.38
N GLN A 172 25.94 16.87 -3.53
CA GLN A 172 25.88 16.72 -2.08
C GLN A 172 24.46 16.36 -1.61
N ALA A 173 23.43 17.01 -2.15
CA ALA A 173 22.04 16.66 -1.90
C ALA A 173 21.74 15.19 -2.23
N GLY A 174 22.32 14.66 -3.34
CA GLY A 174 22.22 13.26 -3.72
C GLY A 174 22.84 12.31 -2.70
N LEU A 175 24.01 12.63 -2.17
CA LEU A 175 24.68 11.83 -1.12
C LEU A 175 23.87 11.84 0.18
N ILE A 176 23.35 13.00 0.58
CA ILE A 176 22.50 13.14 1.78
C ILE A 176 21.22 12.31 1.63
N ARG A 177 20.57 12.35 0.47
CA ARG A 177 19.38 11.53 0.16
C ARG A 177 19.65 10.02 0.30
N ASN A 178 20.82 9.56 -0.12
CA ASN A 178 21.17 8.13 0.01
C ASN A 178 21.30 7.73 1.48
N LYS A 179 21.91 8.59 2.31
CA LYS A 179 22.01 8.38 3.77
C LYS A 179 20.62 8.42 4.43
N GLU A 180 19.78 9.40 4.07
CA GLU A 180 18.38 9.46 4.52
C GLU A 180 17.66 8.14 4.28
N LYS A 181 17.74 7.58 3.06
CA LYS A 181 17.11 6.31 2.71
C LYS A 181 17.65 5.12 3.50
N GLU A 182 18.93 5.10 3.81
CA GLU A 182 19.55 4.04 4.60
C GLU A 182 19.00 4.06 6.04
N VAL A 183 18.95 5.24 6.65
CA VAL A 183 18.38 5.42 8.00
C VAL A 183 16.87 5.12 8.03
N GLU A 184 16.12 5.50 6.99
CA GLU A 184 14.70 5.14 6.84
C GLU A 184 14.49 3.62 6.79
N ARG A 185 15.34 2.88 6.06
CA ARG A 185 15.28 1.41 6.03
C ARG A 185 15.54 0.81 7.41
N ARG A 186 16.59 1.27 8.10
CA ARG A 186 16.93 0.80 9.45
C ARG A 186 15.79 1.06 10.43
N ARG A 187 15.22 2.28 10.42
CA ARG A 187 14.05 2.60 11.23
C ARG A 187 12.86 1.68 10.93
N SER A 188 12.59 1.40 9.64
CA SER A 188 11.49 0.53 9.24
C SER A 188 11.66 -0.92 9.69
N VAL A 189 12.89 -1.42 9.82
CA VAL A 189 13.17 -2.74 10.39
C VAL A 189 12.87 -2.73 11.88
N LEU A 190 13.41 -1.76 12.62
CA LEU A 190 13.20 -1.65 14.06
C LEU A 190 11.73 -1.45 14.44
N ILE A 191 10.98 -0.65 13.66
CA ILE A 191 9.53 -0.50 13.86
C ILE A 191 8.82 -1.84 13.71
N ARG A 192 9.17 -2.64 12.70
CA ARG A 192 8.55 -3.96 12.52
C ARG A 192 8.90 -4.91 13.67
N GLU A 193 10.16 -4.91 14.11
CA GLU A 193 10.59 -5.72 15.24
C GLU A 193 9.88 -5.30 16.53
N TRP A 194 9.79 -4.01 16.79
CA TRP A 194 9.06 -3.47 17.93
C TRP A 194 7.55 -3.76 17.85
N ALA A 195 6.92 -3.50 16.70
CA ALA A 195 5.50 -3.76 16.49
C ALA A 195 5.15 -5.25 16.70
N ALA A 196 6.10 -6.13 16.41
CA ALA A 196 5.94 -7.55 16.70
C ALA A 196 5.98 -7.88 18.22
N THR A 197 6.38 -6.96 19.08
CA THR A 197 6.42 -7.13 20.55
C THR A 197 5.30 -6.37 21.27
N VAL A 198 4.55 -5.51 20.58
CA VAL A 198 3.47 -4.69 21.15
C VAL A 198 2.15 -5.42 21.02
N ASP A 199 1.34 -5.39 22.07
CA ASP A 199 -0.02 -5.92 22.00
C ASP A 199 -0.85 -5.12 20.96
N PRO A 200 -1.49 -5.78 20.00
CA PRO A 200 -2.33 -5.11 19.01
C PRO A 200 -3.46 -4.26 19.63
N VAL A 201 -3.96 -4.63 20.80
CA VAL A 201 -4.99 -3.88 21.53
C VAL A 201 -4.42 -2.57 22.07
N ASP A 202 -3.25 -2.63 22.71
CA ASP A 202 -2.55 -1.42 23.20
C ASP A 202 -2.21 -0.46 22.04
N LEU A 203 -1.81 -1.00 20.90
CA LEU A 203 -1.54 -0.20 19.70
C LEU A 203 -2.83 0.45 19.13
N ALA A 204 -3.94 -0.28 19.12
CA ALA A 204 -5.23 0.23 18.67
C ALA A 204 -5.73 1.36 19.60
N GLU A 205 -5.61 1.18 20.91
CA GLU A 205 -5.95 2.20 21.91
C GLU A 205 -5.09 3.46 21.75
N ALA A 206 -3.78 3.31 21.56
CA ALA A 206 -2.87 4.42 21.30
C ALA A 206 -3.24 5.20 20.02
N VAL A 207 -3.60 4.51 18.95
CA VAL A 207 -4.05 5.12 17.69
C VAL A 207 -5.36 5.89 17.88
N VAL A 208 -6.31 5.36 18.64
CA VAL A 208 -7.58 6.04 18.95
C VAL A 208 -7.32 7.30 19.77
N SER A 209 -6.46 7.23 20.79
CA SER A 209 -6.07 8.38 21.61
C SER A 209 -5.41 9.48 20.79
N LEU A 210 -4.41 9.14 19.98
CA LEU A 210 -3.72 10.09 19.09
C LEU A 210 -4.68 10.75 18.10
N ARG A 211 -5.62 10.01 17.54
CA ARG A 211 -6.64 10.59 16.64
C ARG A 211 -7.52 11.60 17.36
N ALA A 212 -7.90 11.35 18.61
CA ALA A 212 -8.67 12.27 19.43
C ALA A 212 -7.87 13.55 19.73
N GLU A 213 -6.58 13.42 20.06
CA GLU A 213 -5.69 14.56 20.29
C GLU A 213 -5.52 15.43 19.04
N VAL A 214 -5.24 14.81 17.88
CA VAL A 214 -5.14 15.52 16.60
C VAL A 214 -6.45 16.22 16.23
N ALA A 215 -7.61 15.59 16.50
CA ALA A 215 -8.91 16.21 16.28
C ALA A 215 -9.15 17.40 17.22
N ALA A 216 -8.66 17.34 18.46
CA ALA A 216 -8.73 18.45 19.40
C ALA A 216 -7.86 19.63 18.96
N LEU A 217 -6.63 19.37 18.49
CA LEU A 217 -5.71 20.40 18.00
C LEU A 217 -6.22 21.12 16.73
N ARG A 218 -6.97 20.43 15.88
CA ARG A 218 -7.59 21.03 14.67
C ARG A 218 -8.76 21.95 14.93
N ARG A 219 -9.27 21.99 16.17
CA ARG A 219 -10.41 22.85 16.58
C ARG A 219 -9.96 24.20 17.20
N ILE A 220 -8.65 24.38 17.35
CA ILE A 220 -8.01 25.62 17.81
C ILE A 220 -7.57 26.43 16.58
#